data_e6a234ce1b3701e684f3969c896ff9f5
#
_entry.id   e6a234ce1b3701e684f3969c896ff9f5
#
_cell.length_a   1.000
_cell.length_b   1.000
_cell.length_c   1.000
_cell.angle_alpha   90.00
_cell.angle_beta   90.00
_cell.angle_gamma   90.00
#
_symmetry.space_group_name_H-M   'P 1'
#
loop_
_entity.id
_entity.type
_entity.pdbx_description
1 polymer ?
#
loop_
_entity_poly.entity_id
_entity_poly.type
_entity_poly.pdbx_seq_one_letter_code
_entity_poly.pdbx_strand_id
1 'polypeptide(L)'
;MQRQPTMAFSDFKRQLVRDIGFEVLGIKPLPKLNLKFSSCLMEKVNPDTKEILIDDDRGIKFFPKDVSNVFGIPCGTKKISTYPTKLSKACAEFKKIAEEMSDKGVHSLKAAEAILVKHLDTDSPAIDIDMFKIAAVIFVVGHMLCPSSKNDYTSVDYWEALSTTA
;
A
#
# COMPACT_ATOMS: atom_id res chain seq x y z
N MET A 1 -2.18 19.98 13.76
CA MET A 1 -2.08 19.26 12.47
C MET A 1 -0.61 18.87 12.29
N GLN A 2 -0.19 17.70 12.75
CA GLN A 2 1.18 17.23 12.63
C GLN A 2 1.43 16.90 11.16
N ARG A 3 2.45 17.53 10.57
CA ARG A 3 2.95 17.14 9.26
C ARG A 3 3.51 15.73 9.39
N GLN A 4 2.91 14.76 8.72
CA GLN A 4 3.55 13.46 8.57
C GLN A 4 4.93 13.68 7.92
N PRO A 5 5.99 13.08 8.47
CA PRO A 5 7.30 13.18 7.86
C PRO A 5 7.20 12.56 6.45
N THR A 6 7.55 13.34 5.45
CA THR A 6 7.73 12.82 4.09
C THR A 6 8.80 11.74 4.20
N MET A 7 8.46 10.47 3.95
CA MET A 7 9.43 9.38 3.96
C MET A 7 10.45 9.65 2.86
N ALA A 8 11.60 10.19 3.24
CA ALA A 8 12.72 10.38 2.31
C ALA A 8 13.45 9.05 2.16
N PHE A 9 13.01 8.24 1.19
CA PHE A 9 13.72 7.01 0.84
C PHE A 9 15.06 7.32 0.20
N SER A 10 16.09 6.53 0.56
CA SER A 10 17.36 6.47 -0.18
C SER A 10 17.09 6.01 -1.63
N ASP A 11 18.06 6.23 -2.52
CA ASP A 11 17.93 5.76 -3.92
C ASP A 11 17.75 4.25 -4.00
N PHE A 12 18.43 3.50 -3.13
CA PHE A 12 18.30 2.07 -3.01
C PHE A 12 16.84 1.66 -2.64
N LYS A 13 16.27 2.25 -1.60
CA LYS A 13 14.88 2.00 -1.21
C LYS A 13 13.89 2.38 -2.31
N ARG A 14 14.13 3.50 -3.02
CA ARG A 14 13.30 3.90 -4.16
C ARG A 14 13.33 2.85 -5.27
N GLN A 15 14.51 2.28 -5.55
CA GLN A 15 14.62 1.21 -6.53
C GLN A 15 13.84 -0.04 -6.12
N LEU A 16 13.96 -0.49 -4.87
CA LEU A 16 13.17 -1.62 -4.35
C LEU A 16 11.67 -1.43 -4.49
N VAL A 17 11.19 -0.22 -4.24
CA VAL A 17 9.75 0.12 -4.39
C VAL A 17 9.31 0.09 -5.85
N ARG A 18 10.16 0.53 -6.79
CA ARG A 18 9.91 0.40 -8.23
C ARG A 18 9.87 -1.06 -8.67
N ASP A 19 10.81 -1.86 -8.20
CA ASP A 19 10.93 -3.28 -8.57
C ASP A 19 9.69 -4.09 -8.22
N ILE A 20 9.00 -3.73 -7.13
CA ILE A 20 7.71 -4.32 -6.74
C ILE A 20 6.50 -3.61 -7.35
N GLY A 21 6.71 -2.61 -8.22
CA GLY A 21 5.65 -1.90 -8.93
C GLY A 21 4.88 -0.85 -8.11
N PHE A 22 5.44 -0.38 -6.99
CA PHE A 22 4.81 0.65 -6.14
C PHE A 22 5.54 2.00 -6.20
N GLU A 23 5.91 2.43 -7.41
CA GLU A 23 6.58 3.72 -7.63
C GLU A 23 5.79 4.92 -7.06
N VAL A 24 4.49 4.76 -6.86
CA VAL A 24 3.60 5.75 -6.24
C VAL A 24 4.11 6.27 -4.89
N LEU A 25 4.85 5.46 -4.12
CA LEU A 25 5.49 5.90 -2.88
C LEU A 25 6.56 6.99 -3.09
N GLY A 26 7.10 7.11 -4.30
CA GLY A 26 8.05 8.14 -4.68
C GLY A 26 7.40 9.41 -5.24
N ILE A 27 6.09 9.45 -5.43
CA ILE A 27 5.39 10.60 -5.98
C ILE A 27 5.36 11.72 -4.93
N LYS A 28 5.80 12.91 -5.34
CA LYS A 28 5.75 14.10 -4.48
C LYS A 28 4.29 14.44 -4.19
N PRO A 29 3.89 14.56 -2.92
CA PRO A 29 2.53 14.89 -2.58
C PRO A 29 2.13 16.26 -3.12
N LEU A 30 0.89 16.41 -3.53
CA LEU A 30 0.34 17.70 -3.94
C LEU A 30 0.42 18.70 -2.78
N PRO A 31 0.90 19.92 -3.01
CA PRO A 31 1.08 20.92 -1.96
C PRO A 31 -0.25 21.37 -1.35
N LYS A 32 -1.34 21.25 -2.10
CA LYS A 32 -2.70 21.61 -1.67
C LYS A 32 -3.74 20.77 -2.39
N LEU A 33 -4.63 20.16 -1.62
CA LEU A 33 -5.79 19.44 -2.15
C LEU A 33 -7.03 20.37 -2.08
N ASN A 34 -7.80 20.42 -3.17
CA ASN A 34 -9.09 21.09 -3.16
C ASN A 34 -10.16 20.20 -2.50
N LEU A 35 -10.35 20.38 -1.19
CA LEU A 35 -11.26 19.56 -0.40
C LEU A 35 -12.69 19.62 -0.87
N LYS A 36 -13.18 20.79 -1.34
CA LYS A 36 -14.55 20.91 -1.86
C LYS A 36 -14.76 20.10 -3.13
N PHE A 37 -13.80 20.17 -4.05
CA PHE A 37 -13.83 19.37 -5.28
C PHE A 37 -13.73 17.89 -4.99
N SER A 38 -12.82 17.49 -4.09
CA SER A 38 -12.67 16.09 -3.68
C SER A 38 -13.93 15.53 -3.02
N SER A 39 -14.57 16.31 -2.11
CA SER A 39 -15.85 15.92 -1.49
C SER A 39 -16.95 15.74 -2.54
N CYS A 40 -17.09 16.69 -3.46
CA CYS A 40 -18.07 16.60 -4.53
C CYS A 40 -17.86 15.38 -5.43
N LEU A 41 -16.59 15.02 -5.74
CA LEU A 41 -16.30 13.80 -6.49
C LEU A 41 -16.68 12.55 -5.69
N MET A 42 -16.34 12.49 -4.41
CA MET A 42 -16.63 11.33 -3.56
C MET A 42 -18.13 11.07 -3.42
N GLU A 43 -18.95 12.13 -3.35
CA GLU A 43 -20.42 12.02 -3.32
C GLU A 43 -21.00 11.42 -4.61
N LYS A 44 -20.27 11.56 -5.71
CA LYS A 44 -20.68 11.06 -7.04
C LYS A 44 -20.14 9.66 -7.35
N VAL A 45 -19.34 9.08 -6.49
CA VAL A 45 -18.83 7.71 -6.69
C VAL A 45 -19.88 6.69 -6.32
N ASN A 46 -20.25 5.83 -7.26
CA ASN A 46 -21.03 4.63 -6.99
C ASN A 46 -20.06 3.42 -6.91
N PRO A 47 -19.82 2.87 -5.71
CA PRO A 47 -18.86 1.76 -5.54
C PRO A 47 -19.35 0.43 -6.14
N ASP A 48 -20.67 0.24 -6.23
CA ASP A 48 -21.26 -0.99 -6.74
C ASP A 48 -21.10 -1.11 -8.26
N THR A 49 -21.38 0.01 -8.97
CA THR A 49 -21.23 0.07 -10.44
C THR A 49 -19.82 0.45 -10.87
N LYS A 50 -18.98 0.91 -9.92
CA LYS A 50 -17.62 1.42 -10.17
C LYS A 50 -17.63 2.60 -11.16
N GLU A 51 -18.51 3.55 -10.89
CA GLU A 51 -18.71 4.73 -11.72
C GLU A 51 -18.63 6.01 -10.89
N ILE A 52 -18.16 7.07 -11.54
CA ILE A 52 -18.33 8.44 -11.06
C ILE A 52 -19.47 9.05 -11.89
N LEU A 53 -20.57 9.39 -11.26
CA LEU A 53 -21.73 10.00 -11.91
C LEU A 53 -21.45 11.49 -12.15
N ILE A 54 -21.44 11.92 -13.40
CA ILE A 54 -21.25 13.33 -13.75
C ILE A 54 -22.59 14.05 -13.69
N ASP A 55 -23.60 13.47 -14.31
CA ASP A 55 -25.01 13.88 -14.28
C ASP A 55 -25.92 12.64 -14.38
N ASP A 56 -27.25 12.86 -14.56
CA ASP A 56 -28.24 11.79 -14.55
C ASP A 56 -28.04 10.77 -15.69
N ASP A 57 -27.45 11.20 -16.80
CA ASP A 57 -27.29 10.38 -18.02
C ASP A 57 -25.82 9.99 -18.29
N ARG A 58 -24.86 10.56 -17.57
CA ARG A 58 -23.43 10.34 -17.85
C ARG A 58 -22.66 9.90 -16.62
N GLY A 59 -22.01 8.75 -16.73
CA GLY A 59 -21.07 8.23 -15.75
C GLY A 59 -19.73 7.86 -16.40
N ILE A 60 -18.67 7.96 -15.62
CA ILE A 60 -17.34 7.47 -16.01
C ILE A 60 -17.09 6.21 -15.24
N LYS A 61 -17.03 5.06 -15.93
CA LYS A 61 -16.60 3.78 -15.36
C LYS A 61 -15.10 3.76 -15.17
N PHE A 62 -14.67 3.18 -14.08
CA PHE A 62 -13.26 2.94 -13.84
C PHE A 62 -12.96 1.46 -13.60
N PHE A 63 -11.84 1.03 -14.11
CA PHE A 63 -11.38 -0.35 -14.14
C PHE A 63 -10.03 -0.49 -13.44
N PRO A 64 -9.59 -1.70 -13.09
CA PRO A 64 -8.26 -1.92 -12.52
C PRO A 64 -7.13 -1.32 -13.38
N LYS A 65 -7.32 -1.27 -14.70
CA LYS A 65 -6.35 -0.65 -15.63
C LYS A 65 -6.20 0.85 -15.42
N ASP A 66 -7.27 1.54 -15.04
CA ASP A 66 -7.21 2.98 -14.77
C ASP A 66 -6.43 3.27 -13.50
N VAL A 67 -6.61 2.44 -12.45
CA VAL A 67 -5.78 2.48 -11.24
C VAL A 67 -4.31 2.24 -11.59
N SER A 68 -4.04 1.24 -12.43
CA SER A 68 -2.68 0.96 -12.93
C SER A 68 -2.09 2.17 -13.64
N ASN A 69 -2.84 2.82 -14.52
CA ASN A 69 -2.37 3.97 -15.29
C ASN A 69 -2.10 5.21 -14.41
N VAL A 70 -2.93 5.42 -13.36
CA VAL A 70 -2.80 6.59 -12.47
C VAL A 70 -1.69 6.41 -11.45
N PHE A 71 -1.57 5.22 -10.87
CA PHE A 71 -0.61 4.96 -9.78
C PHE A 71 0.66 4.24 -10.24
N GLY A 72 0.76 3.83 -11.50
CA GLY A 72 1.89 3.06 -12.01
C GLY A 72 1.96 1.62 -11.45
N ILE A 73 0.89 1.15 -10.79
CA ILE A 73 0.86 -0.18 -10.18
C ILE A 73 0.55 -1.22 -11.27
N PRO A 74 1.39 -2.27 -11.44
CA PRO A 74 1.14 -3.30 -12.43
C PRO A 74 -0.22 -3.99 -12.22
N CYS A 75 -0.99 -4.13 -13.30
CA CYS A 75 -2.24 -4.86 -13.29
C CYS A 75 -1.99 -6.31 -13.68
N GLY A 76 -1.97 -7.21 -12.70
CA GLY A 76 -1.80 -8.65 -12.90
C GLY A 76 -3.11 -9.38 -13.17
N THR A 77 -3.00 -10.59 -13.72
CA THR A 77 -4.14 -11.51 -13.95
C THR A 77 -4.23 -12.61 -12.91
N LYS A 78 -3.21 -12.73 -12.05
CA LYS A 78 -3.15 -13.77 -11.02
C LYS A 78 -4.17 -13.48 -9.91
N LYS A 79 -5.01 -14.44 -9.61
CA LYS A 79 -5.91 -14.36 -8.45
C LYS A 79 -5.10 -14.54 -7.17
N ILE A 80 -5.37 -13.68 -6.19
CA ILE A 80 -4.78 -13.76 -4.85
C ILE A 80 -5.66 -14.68 -4.01
N SER A 81 -5.05 -15.68 -3.36
CA SER A 81 -5.71 -16.51 -2.37
C SER A 81 -5.60 -15.84 -1.00
N THR A 82 -6.65 -15.97 -0.20
CA THR A 82 -6.70 -15.46 1.17
C THR A 82 -5.89 -16.29 2.17
N TYR A 83 -5.59 -17.55 1.82
CA TYR A 83 -4.92 -18.49 2.73
C TYR A 83 -3.62 -19.00 2.10
N PRO A 84 -2.45 -18.47 2.50
CA PRO A 84 -1.17 -18.95 1.99
C PRO A 84 -0.92 -20.38 2.49
N THR A 85 -0.51 -21.24 1.58
CA THR A 85 -0.11 -22.63 1.89
C THR A 85 1.23 -22.65 2.65
N LYS A 86 2.07 -21.63 2.45
CA LYS A 86 3.37 -21.48 3.11
C LYS A 86 3.78 -20.00 3.14
N LEU A 87 4.10 -19.51 4.33
CA LEU A 87 4.65 -18.16 4.49
C LEU A 87 6.15 -18.17 4.17
N SER A 88 6.64 -17.12 3.52
CA SER A 88 8.08 -16.87 3.38
C SER A 88 8.71 -16.56 4.74
N LYS A 89 10.04 -16.74 4.86
CA LYS A 89 10.76 -16.38 6.09
C LYS A 89 10.58 -14.90 6.44
N ALA A 90 10.60 -14.02 5.46
CA ALA A 90 10.41 -12.59 5.65
C ALA A 90 9.00 -12.25 6.15
N CYS A 91 7.94 -12.91 5.63
CA CYS A 91 6.58 -12.76 6.14
C CYS A 91 6.45 -13.23 7.60
N ALA A 92 7.09 -14.33 7.96
CA ALA A 92 7.08 -14.84 9.33
C ALA A 92 7.79 -13.88 10.31
N GLU A 93 8.93 -13.35 9.91
CA GLU A 93 9.68 -12.37 10.71
C GLU A 93 8.95 -11.04 10.81
N PHE A 94 8.37 -10.54 9.70
CA PHE A 94 7.51 -9.36 9.74
C PHE A 94 6.36 -9.53 10.73
N LYS A 95 5.69 -10.69 10.71
CA LYS A 95 4.59 -10.99 11.62
C LYS A 95 5.02 -10.92 13.07
N LYS A 96 6.15 -11.53 13.42
CA LYS A 96 6.72 -11.52 14.76
C LYS A 96 7.01 -10.10 15.23
N ILE A 97 7.70 -9.29 14.42
CA ILE A 97 8.02 -7.90 14.76
C ILE A 97 6.74 -7.09 14.93
N ALA A 98 5.74 -7.27 14.06
CA ALA A 98 4.49 -6.54 14.15
C ALA A 98 3.68 -6.91 15.42
N GLU A 99 3.68 -8.17 15.82
CA GLU A 99 3.05 -8.65 17.05
C GLU A 99 3.75 -8.10 18.31
N GLU A 100 5.07 -7.94 18.28
CA GLU A 100 5.85 -7.32 19.37
C GLU A 100 5.61 -5.80 19.48
N MET A 101 5.35 -5.13 18.35
CA MET A 101 5.19 -3.66 18.27
C MET A 101 3.77 -3.17 18.54
N SER A 102 2.76 -3.98 18.27
CA SER A 102 1.36 -3.57 18.32
C SER A 102 0.44 -4.75 18.66
N ASP A 103 -0.59 -4.46 19.45
CA ASP A 103 -1.68 -5.39 19.74
C ASP A 103 -2.49 -5.78 18.48
N LYS A 104 -2.36 -5.00 17.41
CA LYS A 104 -2.96 -5.29 16.11
C LYS A 104 -2.10 -6.20 15.24
N GLY A 105 -0.89 -6.53 15.67
CA GLY A 105 0.03 -7.42 14.98
C GLY A 105 0.22 -7.00 13.52
N VAL A 106 0.07 -7.94 12.61
CA VAL A 106 0.25 -7.73 11.14
C VAL A 106 -0.67 -6.68 10.52
N HIS A 107 -1.74 -6.32 11.20
CA HIS A 107 -2.68 -5.29 10.76
C HIS A 107 -2.20 -3.87 11.09
N SER A 108 -1.12 -3.71 11.86
CA SER A 108 -0.62 -2.40 12.27
C SER A 108 0.13 -1.69 11.16
N LEU A 109 -0.37 -0.53 10.75
CA LEU A 109 0.31 0.37 9.81
C LEU A 109 1.57 0.98 10.42
N LYS A 110 1.58 1.22 11.75
CA LYS A 110 2.77 1.71 12.47
C LYS A 110 3.91 0.70 12.46
N ALA A 111 3.60 -0.59 12.55
CA ALA A 111 4.62 -1.64 12.45
C ALA A 111 5.24 -1.65 11.04
N ALA A 112 4.42 -1.53 9.99
CA ALA A 112 4.91 -1.40 8.62
C ALA A 112 5.76 -0.12 8.46
N GLU A 113 5.30 1.03 8.96
CA GLU A 113 6.04 2.29 8.91
C GLU A 113 7.39 2.19 9.63
N ALA A 114 7.44 1.58 10.81
CA ALA A 114 8.68 1.39 11.55
C ALA A 114 9.72 0.55 10.79
N ILE A 115 9.29 -0.44 10.02
CA ILE A 115 10.19 -1.20 9.15
C ILE A 115 10.66 -0.36 7.96
N LEU A 116 9.78 0.44 7.37
CA LEU A 116 10.11 1.31 6.24
C LEU A 116 11.16 2.38 6.57
N VAL A 117 11.19 2.88 7.80
CA VAL A 117 12.15 3.91 8.22
C VAL A 117 13.51 3.35 8.63
N LYS A 118 13.65 2.03 8.89
CA LYS A 118 14.93 1.41 9.20
C LYS A 118 15.96 1.71 8.11
N HIS A 119 17.23 1.84 8.50
CA HIS A 119 18.32 1.95 7.52
C HIS A 119 18.37 0.70 6.66
N LEU A 120 18.53 0.87 5.36
CA LEU A 120 18.64 -0.22 4.39
C LEU A 120 19.51 0.23 3.23
N ASP A 121 20.46 -0.64 2.84
CA ASP A 121 21.42 -0.45 1.75
C ASP A 121 21.67 -1.77 1.00
N THR A 122 22.63 -1.75 0.07
CA THR A 122 23.02 -2.89 -0.77
C THR A 122 23.63 -4.05 0.02
N ASP A 123 24.21 -3.78 1.19
CA ASP A 123 24.88 -4.76 2.04
C ASP A 123 23.95 -5.34 3.10
N SER A 124 22.73 -4.84 3.16
CA SER A 124 21.71 -5.30 4.10
C SER A 124 21.31 -6.76 3.82
N PRO A 125 21.02 -7.57 4.87
CA PRO A 125 20.56 -8.93 4.72
C PRO A 125 19.33 -9.03 3.80
N ALA A 126 19.28 -10.07 2.97
CA ALA A 126 18.16 -10.29 2.03
C ALA A 126 16.79 -10.32 2.76
N ILE A 127 16.74 -10.86 3.99
CA ILE A 127 15.52 -10.89 4.78
C ILE A 127 15.01 -9.48 5.14
N ASP A 128 15.93 -8.54 5.42
CA ASP A 128 15.55 -7.15 5.72
C ASP A 128 15.03 -6.43 4.48
N ILE A 129 15.63 -6.71 3.33
CA ILE A 129 15.19 -6.21 2.02
C ILE A 129 13.77 -6.72 1.71
N ASP A 130 13.52 -8.00 1.93
CA ASP A 130 12.20 -8.60 1.69
C ASP A 130 11.17 -8.10 2.70
N MET A 131 11.52 -7.94 3.98
CA MET A 131 10.64 -7.31 4.97
C MET A 131 10.30 -5.87 4.61
N PHE A 132 11.25 -5.10 4.06
CA PHE A 132 10.99 -3.75 3.56
C PHE A 132 9.96 -3.76 2.43
N LYS A 133 10.11 -4.67 1.44
CA LYS A 133 9.14 -4.81 0.34
C LYS A 133 7.74 -5.15 0.86
N ILE A 134 7.64 -6.10 1.80
CA ILE A 134 6.38 -6.47 2.46
C ILE A 134 5.76 -5.27 3.16
N ALA A 135 6.54 -4.54 3.96
CA ALA A 135 6.09 -3.34 4.66
C ALA A 135 5.62 -2.25 3.68
N ALA A 136 6.30 -2.07 2.53
CA ALA A 136 5.92 -1.11 1.50
C ALA A 136 4.54 -1.45 0.89
N VAL A 137 4.29 -2.72 0.58
CA VAL A 137 2.98 -3.16 0.07
C VAL A 137 1.89 -2.92 1.10
N ILE A 138 2.09 -3.33 2.36
CA ILE A 138 1.11 -3.14 3.46
C ILE A 138 0.81 -1.65 3.65
N PHE A 139 1.85 -0.81 3.62
CA PHE A 139 1.70 0.64 3.78
C PHE A 139 0.88 1.27 2.64
N VAL A 140 1.18 0.92 1.38
CA VAL A 140 0.42 1.44 0.22
C VAL A 140 -1.02 0.97 0.24
N VAL A 141 -1.24 -0.31 0.47
CA VAL A 141 -2.61 -0.86 0.52
C VAL A 141 -3.39 -0.20 1.64
N GLY A 142 -2.83 -0.12 2.84
CA GLY A 142 -3.55 0.41 3.99
C GLY A 142 -3.78 1.92 3.98
N HIS A 143 -2.93 2.70 3.32
CA HIS A 143 -3.08 4.17 3.28
C HIS A 143 -3.73 4.69 1.99
N MET A 144 -3.60 3.97 0.87
CA MET A 144 -3.99 4.50 -0.44
C MET A 144 -5.06 3.65 -1.13
N LEU A 145 -4.87 2.33 -1.19
CA LEU A 145 -5.73 1.47 -2.01
C LEU A 145 -6.96 0.98 -1.25
N CYS A 146 -6.82 0.68 0.02
CA CYS A 146 -7.90 0.16 0.87
C CYS A 146 -7.79 0.70 2.30
N PRO A 147 -7.91 2.04 2.48
CA PRO A 147 -7.82 2.64 3.81
C PRO A 147 -8.96 2.18 4.71
N SER A 148 -8.64 1.87 5.96
CA SER A 148 -9.62 1.53 6.98
C SER A 148 -10.06 2.76 7.75
N SER A 149 -11.31 2.77 8.22
CA SER A 149 -11.79 3.77 9.19
C SER A 149 -11.20 3.57 10.60
N LYS A 150 -10.63 2.40 10.88
CA LYS A 150 -9.95 2.10 12.14
C LYS A 150 -8.55 2.70 12.14
N ASN A 151 -8.22 3.40 13.23
CA ASN A 151 -6.87 3.96 13.39
C ASN A 151 -5.81 2.85 13.45
N ASP A 152 -4.69 3.03 12.76
CA ASP A 152 -3.57 2.10 12.71
C ASP A 152 -4.01 0.66 12.36
N TYR A 153 -4.79 0.50 11.29
CA TYR A 153 -5.30 -0.81 10.88
C TYR A 153 -5.41 -0.94 9.36
N THR A 154 -4.97 -2.06 8.83
CA THR A 154 -5.21 -2.49 7.45
C THR A 154 -5.65 -3.96 7.39
N SER A 155 -6.49 -4.32 6.43
CA SER A 155 -6.70 -5.73 6.11
C SER A 155 -5.45 -6.28 5.40
N VAL A 156 -5.09 -7.51 5.72
CA VAL A 156 -3.97 -8.22 5.11
C VAL A 156 -4.41 -9.55 4.49
N ASP A 157 -5.60 -9.58 3.89
CA ASP A 157 -6.16 -10.76 3.23
C ASP A 157 -5.36 -11.20 1.97
N TYR A 158 -4.25 -10.50 1.69
CA TYR A 158 -3.37 -10.72 0.53
C TYR A 158 -1.99 -11.31 0.92
N TRP A 159 -1.89 -11.99 2.06
CA TRP A 159 -0.62 -12.59 2.55
C TRP A 159 0.05 -13.54 1.55
N GLU A 160 -0.73 -14.29 0.75
CA GLU A 160 -0.17 -15.15 -0.28
C GLU A 160 0.62 -14.35 -1.32
N ALA A 161 0.10 -13.20 -1.73
CA ALA A 161 0.82 -12.33 -2.66
C ALA A 161 2.13 -11.82 -2.06
N LEU A 162 2.15 -11.46 -0.76
CA LEU A 162 3.36 -11.03 -0.06
C LEU A 162 4.41 -12.14 0.04
N SER A 163 3.99 -13.40 0.16
CA SER A 163 4.89 -14.55 0.24
C SER A 163 5.62 -14.84 -1.07
N THR A 164 5.13 -14.32 -2.19
CA THR A 164 5.72 -14.52 -3.52
C THR A 164 6.54 -13.34 -4.01
N THR A 165 6.57 -12.24 -3.26
CA THR A 165 7.37 -11.04 -3.57
C THR A 165 8.78 -11.09 -2.98
N ALA A 166 9.07 -12.10 -2.19
CA ALA A 166 10.36 -12.36 -1.54
C ALA A 166 11.16 -13.42 -2.30
#